data_3da5e8c626d4ac0f8a59e700ae27720e
#
_entry.id   3da5e8c626d4ac0f8a59e700ae27720e
#
_cell.length_a   1.000
_cell.length_b   1.000
_cell.length_c   1.000
_cell.angle_alpha   90.00
_cell.angle_beta   90.00
_cell.angle_gamma   90.00
#
_symmetry.space_group_name_H-M   'P 1'
#
loop_
_entity.id
_entity.type
_entity.pdbx_description
1 polymer ?
#
loop_
_entity_poly.entity_id
_entity_poly.type
_entity_poly.pdbx_seq_one_letter_code
_entity_poly.pdbx_strand_id
1 'polypeptide(L)'
;MTIGSHRVFYFILWHIEGKLSGAADAEMGRMFVAIIAQFLKEHPNDLVYFCHRDSLRSWALHKIFLRWAHDNQDLREGRMGFFEGAGRNHDNQDMHFIIFHTFACEDMEELKAFILENGNEFANCSYEQMNLLLEKAEENAGNSDKHS
;
A
#
# COMPACT_ATOMS: atom_id res chain seq x y z
N MET A 1 5.86 6.59 -21.87
CA MET A 1 5.61 6.34 -20.44
C MET A 1 6.09 4.93 -20.08
N THR A 2 6.98 4.81 -19.12
CA THR A 2 7.57 3.53 -18.73
C THR A 2 7.33 3.29 -17.24
N ILE A 3 6.67 2.18 -16.92
CA ILE A 3 6.54 1.76 -15.53
C ILE A 3 7.74 0.88 -15.23
N GLY A 4 8.52 1.29 -14.23
CA GLY A 4 9.70 0.56 -13.82
C GLY A 4 9.37 -0.69 -13.00
N SER A 5 10.41 -1.37 -12.53
CA SER A 5 10.27 -2.59 -11.74
C SER A 5 9.95 -2.27 -10.29
N HIS A 6 8.81 -2.73 -9.83
CA HIS A 6 8.34 -2.52 -8.46
C HIS A 6 7.92 -3.84 -7.84
N ARG A 7 8.16 -3.99 -6.55
CA ARG A 7 7.69 -5.13 -5.77
C ARG A 7 6.79 -4.63 -4.66
N VAL A 8 5.79 -5.42 -4.33
CA VAL A 8 4.86 -5.16 -3.24
C VAL A 8 5.21 -6.06 -2.07
N PHE A 9 5.31 -5.46 -0.90
CA PHE A 9 5.53 -6.18 0.34
C PHE A 9 4.35 -5.99 1.26
N TYR A 10 3.95 -7.05 1.95
CA TYR A 10 2.93 -6.99 2.97
C TYR A 10 3.52 -6.56 4.29
N PHE A 11 2.79 -5.71 4.98
CA PHE A 11 3.05 -5.45 6.38
C PHE A 11 2.01 -6.24 7.19
N ILE A 12 2.47 -7.21 7.97
CA ILE A 12 1.59 -8.02 8.81
C ILE A 12 1.67 -7.50 10.24
N LEU A 13 0.55 -6.97 10.73
CA LEU A 13 0.39 -6.68 12.15
C LEU A 13 -0.20 -7.91 12.80
N TRP A 14 0.50 -8.45 13.78
CA TRP A 14 -0.01 -9.54 14.60
C TRP A 14 -1.23 -9.06 15.38
N HIS A 15 -2.15 -9.99 15.62
CA HIS A 15 -3.38 -9.73 16.35
C HIS A 15 -3.08 -9.08 17.70
N ILE A 16 -3.66 -7.89 17.90
CA ILE A 16 -3.57 -7.19 19.18
C ILE A 16 -4.86 -7.48 19.91
N GLU A 17 -4.74 -8.19 21.04
CA GLU A 17 -5.88 -8.46 21.90
C GLU A 17 -6.16 -7.27 22.80
N GLY A 18 -7.44 -6.89 22.89
CA GLY A 18 -7.90 -5.83 23.76
C GLY A 18 -7.86 -4.45 23.13
N LYS A 19 -8.30 -3.48 23.92
CA LYS A 19 -8.27 -2.07 23.50
C LYS A 19 -6.94 -1.45 23.89
N LEU A 20 -6.32 -0.78 22.92
CA LEU A 20 -5.12 0.00 23.20
C LEU A 20 -5.51 1.28 23.97
N SER A 21 -4.73 1.64 24.98
CA SER A 21 -4.82 2.96 25.61
C SER A 21 -4.38 4.02 24.60
N GLY A 22 -4.77 5.26 24.78
CA GLY A 22 -4.37 6.36 23.89
C GLY A 22 -2.85 6.46 23.71
N ALA A 23 -2.08 6.29 24.80
CA ALA A 23 -0.62 6.32 24.74
C ALA A 23 -0.05 5.12 23.98
N ALA A 24 -0.56 3.91 24.23
CA ALA A 24 -0.10 2.70 23.54
C ALA A 24 -0.45 2.75 22.05
N ASP A 25 -1.62 3.27 21.70
CA ASP A 25 -2.03 3.46 20.31
C ASP A 25 -1.08 4.43 19.59
N ALA A 26 -0.73 5.54 20.22
CA ALA A 26 0.17 6.53 19.65
C ALA A 26 1.59 5.95 19.44
N GLU A 27 2.11 5.20 20.40
CA GLU A 27 3.40 4.54 20.28
C GLU A 27 3.41 3.50 19.17
N MET A 28 2.36 2.71 19.05
CA MET A 28 2.22 1.71 18.01
C MET A 28 2.14 2.34 16.64
N GLY A 29 1.38 3.42 16.50
CA GLY A 29 1.28 4.16 15.26
C GLY A 29 2.61 4.73 14.82
N ARG A 30 3.38 5.29 15.74
CA ARG A 30 4.71 5.83 15.45
C ARG A 30 5.68 4.73 15.03
N MET A 31 5.65 3.59 15.72
CA MET A 31 6.48 2.44 15.37
C MET A 31 6.11 1.88 13.99
N PHE A 32 4.81 1.77 13.70
CA PHE A 32 4.29 1.33 12.41
C PHE A 32 4.84 2.20 11.27
N VAL A 33 4.71 3.51 11.38
CA VAL A 33 5.18 4.44 10.36
C VAL A 33 6.71 4.42 10.24
N ALA A 34 7.41 4.33 11.38
CA ALA A 34 8.88 4.28 11.39
C ALA A 34 9.42 3.04 10.69
N ILE A 35 8.79 1.87 10.90
CA ILE A 35 9.20 0.62 10.25
C ILE A 35 9.00 0.71 8.75
N ILE A 36 7.85 1.23 8.30
CA ILE A 36 7.57 1.40 6.87
C ILE A 36 8.57 2.37 6.24
N ALA A 37 8.83 3.49 6.90
CA ALA A 37 9.78 4.49 6.41
C ALA A 37 11.19 3.90 6.28
N GLN A 38 11.63 3.12 7.26
CA GLN A 38 12.94 2.47 7.21
C GLN A 38 13.02 1.44 6.08
N PHE A 39 11.97 0.64 5.92
CA PHE A 39 11.90 -0.34 4.83
C PHE A 39 12.02 0.34 3.47
N LEU A 40 11.23 1.38 3.24
CA LEU A 40 11.23 2.09 1.96
C LEU A 40 12.53 2.87 1.71
N LYS A 41 13.22 3.28 2.75
CA LYS A 41 14.55 3.89 2.62
C LYS A 41 15.55 2.89 2.03
N GLU A 42 15.44 1.63 2.43
CA GLU A 42 16.29 0.55 1.94
C GLU A 42 15.82 -0.02 0.58
N HIS A 43 14.53 0.16 0.27
CA HIS A 43 13.89 -0.36 -0.94
C HIS A 43 13.09 0.75 -1.65
N PRO A 44 13.77 1.78 -2.20
CA PRO A 44 13.08 3.00 -2.66
C PRO A 44 12.17 2.82 -3.88
N ASN A 45 12.31 1.73 -4.62
CA ASN A 45 11.45 1.44 -5.75
C ASN A 45 10.32 0.46 -5.44
N ASP A 46 10.24 0.00 -4.20
CA ASP A 46 9.25 -0.97 -3.79
C ASP A 46 8.05 -0.31 -3.11
N LEU A 47 6.97 -1.07 -2.95
CA LEU A 47 5.72 -0.62 -2.36
C LEU A 47 5.42 -1.42 -1.11
N VAL A 48 4.81 -0.79 -0.12
CA VAL A 48 4.29 -1.48 1.05
C VAL A 48 2.76 -1.43 0.99
N TYR A 49 2.14 -2.59 0.95
CA TYR A 49 0.70 -2.77 0.82
C TYR A 49 0.11 -3.17 2.17
N PHE A 50 -1.00 -2.55 2.49
CA PHE A 50 -1.70 -2.84 3.73
C PHE A 50 -3.19 -2.99 3.48
N CYS A 51 -3.75 -4.17 3.80
CA CYS A 51 -5.18 -4.43 3.69
C CYS A 51 -5.60 -5.44 4.74
N HIS A 52 -6.69 -5.18 5.42
CA HIS A 52 -7.29 -6.16 6.30
C HIS A 52 -8.43 -6.86 5.58
N ARG A 53 -8.34 -8.17 5.46
CA ARG A 53 -9.26 -8.97 4.64
C ARG A 53 -10.56 -9.39 5.34
N ASP A 54 -10.67 -9.14 6.65
CA ASP A 54 -11.92 -9.30 7.35
C ASP A 54 -12.79 -8.08 7.09
N SER A 55 -13.85 -8.26 6.32
CA SER A 55 -14.74 -7.17 5.90
C SER A 55 -15.37 -6.41 7.07
N LEU A 56 -15.66 -7.07 8.20
CA LEU A 56 -16.25 -6.43 9.36
C LEU A 56 -15.29 -5.47 10.05
N ARG A 57 -13.98 -5.74 9.96
CA ARG A 57 -12.95 -4.93 10.60
C ARG A 57 -12.14 -4.09 9.62
N SER A 58 -12.26 -4.37 8.33
CA SER A 58 -11.46 -3.72 7.29
C SER A 58 -11.55 -2.20 7.36
N TRP A 59 -12.76 -1.66 7.43
CA TRP A 59 -12.95 -0.20 7.47
C TRP A 59 -12.41 0.42 8.75
N ALA A 60 -12.66 -0.23 9.91
CA ALA A 60 -12.18 0.28 11.20
C ALA A 60 -10.66 0.32 11.27
N LEU A 61 -10.00 -0.75 10.82
CA LEU A 61 -8.54 -0.82 10.80
C LEU A 61 -7.94 0.13 9.76
N HIS A 62 -8.59 0.27 8.61
CA HIS A 62 -8.17 1.21 7.58
C HIS A 62 -8.11 2.64 8.14
N LYS A 63 -9.13 3.06 8.88
CA LYS A 63 -9.15 4.37 9.52
C LYS A 63 -8.02 4.55 10.54
N ILE A 64 -7.73 3.50 11.32
CA ILE A 64 -6.65 3.54 12.31
C ILE A 64 -5.30 3.74 11.61
N PHE A 65 -5.04 3.00 10.55
CA PHE A 65 -3.78 3.10 9.80
C PHE A 65 -3.63 4.45 9.11
N LEU A 66 -4.71 4.99 8.54
CA LEU A 66 -4.70 6.34 7.99
C LEU A 66 -4.39 7.39 9.05
N ARG A 67 -5.01 7.27 10.22
CA ARG A 67 -4.75 8.17 11.34
C ARG A 67 -3.28 8.11 11.74
N TRP A 68 -2.71 6.91 11.87
CA TRP A 68 -1.30 6.76 12.20
C TRP A 68 -0.39 7.40 11.15
N ALA A 69 -0.73 7.25 9.87
CA ALA A 69 0.04 7.87 8.80
C ALA A 69 -0.03 9.40 8.88
N HIS A 70 -1.20 9.95 9.15
CA HIS A 70 -1.39 11.41 9.29
C HIS A 70 -0.73 11.96 10.55
N ASP A 71 -0.86 11.27 11.69
CA ASP A 71 -0.33 11.73 12.97
C ASP A 71 1.20 11.70 13.02
N ASN A 72 1.83 10.93 12.15
CA ASN A 72 3.29 10.79 12.09
C ASN A 72 3.87 11.37 10.80
N GLN A 73 3.32 12.49 10.37
CA GLN A 73 3.77 13.20 9.17
C GLN A 73 5.25 13.56 9.24
N ASP A 74 5.80 13.84 10.42
CA ASP A 74 7.20 14.12 10.63
C ASP A 74 8.12 12.99 10.17
N LEU A 75 7.69 11.73 10.33
CA LEU A 75 8.43 10.56 9.87
C LEU A 75 8.30 10.34 8.35
N ARG A 76 7.23 10.85 7.74
CA ARG A 76 6.94 10.66 6.31
C ARG A 76 7.44 11.82 5.44
N GLU A 77 7.47 13.01 5.96
CA GLU A 77 7.70 14.24 5.21
C GLU A 77 9.01 14.18 4.42
N GLY A 78 8.92 14.40 3.10
CA GLY A 78 10.05 14.34 2.18
C GLY A 78 10.60 12.95 1.92
N ARG A 79 10.03 11.90 2.49
CA ARG A 79 10.54 10.52 2.41
C ARG A 79 9.59 9.56 1.75
N MET A 80 8.32 9.58 2.16
CA MET A 80 7.33 8.66 1.61
C MET A 80 5.94 9.28 1.59
N GLY A 81 5.17 8.85 0.61
CA GLY A 81 3.75 9.15 0.50
C GLY A 81 2.93 7.87 0.63
N PHE A 82 1.63 8.04 0.58
CA PHE A 82 0.72 6.91 0.52
C PHE A 82 -0.54 7.31 -0.25
N PHE A 83 -1.24 6.29 -0.74
CA PHE A 83 -2.57 6.48 -1.32
C PHE A 83 -3.48 5.34 -0.92
N GLU A 84 -4.78 5.61 -0.97
CA GLU A 84 -5.82 4.64 -0.66
C GLU A 84 -6.38 4.07 -1.94
N GLY A 85 -6.75 2.80 -1.88
CA GLY A 85 -7.51 2.15 -2.93
C GLY A 85 -8.65 1.33 -2.33
N ALA A 86 -9.56 0.91 -3.18
CA ALA A 86 -10.70 0.11 -2.78
C ALA A 86 -11.07 -0.88 -3.89
N GLY A 87 -11.70 -1.95 -3.48
CA GLY A 87 -12.24 -2.94 -4.38
C GLY A 87 -13.28 -3.78 -3.66
N ARG A 88 -13.89 -4.71 -4.37
CA ARG A 88 -14.87 -5.63 -3.79
C ARG A 88 -14.33 -7.05 -3.80
N ASN A 89 -14.56 -7.77 -2.71
CA ASN A 89 -14.20 -9.18 -2.63
C ASN A 89 -15.23 -10.05 -3.34
N HIS A 90 -15.02 -11.36 -3.32
CA HIS A 90 -15.92 -12.33 -3.99
C HIS A 90 -17.32 -12.36 -3.39
N ASP A 91 -17.48 -11.93 -2.14
CA ASP A 91 -18.77 -11.81 -1.46
C ASP A 91 -19.42 -10.44 -1.67
N ASN A 92 -18.90 -9.63 -2.59
CA ASN A 92 -19.38 -8.29 -2.93
C ASN A 92 -19.30 -7.29 -1.76
N GLN A 93 -18.32 -7.49 -0.89
CA GLN A 93 -18.07 -6.61 0.27
C GLN A 93 -16.95 -5.63 -0.06
N ASP A 94 -17.06 -4.41 0.44
CA ASP A 94 -16.05 -3.37 0.22
C ASP A 94 -14.78 -3.68 1.00
N MET A 95 -13.65 -3.61 0.30
CA MET A 95 -12.32 -3.80 0.85
C MET A 95 -11.50 -2.55 0.58
N HIS A 96 -10.77 -2.11 1.58
CA HIS A 96 -9.92 -0.91 1.49
C HIS A 96 -8.47 -1.29 1.71
N PHE A 97 -7.59 -0.65 0.95
CA PHE A 97 -6.15 -0.87 1.11
C PHE A 97 -5.38 0.45 1.07
N ILE A 98 -4.18 0.42 1.61
CA ILE A 98 -3.26 1.55 1.61
C ILE A 98 -1.94 1.07 1.01
N ILE A 99 -1.37 1.89 0.13
CA ILE A 99 -0.04 1.63 -0.43
C ILE A 99 0.87 2.79 -0.06
N PHE A 100 2.00 2.45 0.55
CA PHE A 100 3.06 3.40 0.88
C PHE A 100 4.16 3.28 -0.18
N HIS A 101 4.74 4.40 -0.57
CA HIS A 101 5.78 4.50 -1.59
C HIS A 101 6.74 5.65 -1.28
N THR A 102 7.90 5.65 -1.91
CA THR A 102 8.83 6.78 -1.83
C THR A 102 8.51 7.80 -2.92
N PHE A 103 9.16 8.98 -2.83
CA PHE A 103 9.11 9.98 -3.89
C PHE A 103 10.21 9.79 -4.94
N ALA A 104 11.03 8.75 -4.78
CA ALA A 104 12.07 8.40 -5.76
C ALA A 104 11.52 7.72 -7.02
N CYS A 105 10.28 7.22 -6.96
CA CYS A 105 9.63 6.56 -8.10
C CYS A 105 9.09 7.61 -9.07
N GLU A 106 9.76 7.80 -10.20
CA GLU A 106 9.36 8.78 -11.22
C GLU A 106 8.04 8.41 -11.93
N ASP A 107 7.73 7.12 -11.96
CA ASP A 107 6.52 6.57 -12.60
C ASP A 107 5.35 6.38 -11.63
N MET A 108 5.40 7.00 -10.46
CA MET A 108 4.40 6.76 -9.41
C MET A 108 2.97 7.13 -9.83
N GLU A 109 2.80 8.22 -10.59
CA GLU A 109 1.47 8.62 -11.03
C GLU A 109 0.83 7.57 -11.95
N GLU A 110 1.61 7.00 -12.85
CA GLU A 110 1.18 5.94 -13.75
C GLU A 110 0.87 4.65 -13.00
N LEU A 111 1.74 4.31 -12.05
CA LEU A 111 1.59 3.11 -11.24
C LEU A 111 0.36 3.22 -10.34
N LYS A 112 0.14 4.38 -9.73
CA LYS A 112 -1.04 4.66 -8.93
C LYS A 112 -2.32 4.51 -9.75
N ALA A 113 -2.35 5.10 -10.96
CA ALA A 113 -3.49 5.00 -11.84
C ALA A 113 -3.80 3.53 -12.20
N PHE A 114 -2.76 2.74 -12.51
CA PHE A 114 -2.92 1.32 -12.81
C PHE A 114 -3.50 0.56 -11.63
N ILE A 115 -2.99 0.79 -10.41
CA ILE A 115 -3.47 0.11 -9.21
C ILE A 115 -4.93 0.48 -8.93
N LEU A 116 -5.29 1.76 -9.06
CA LEU A 116 -6.66 2.21 -8.80
C LEU A 116 -7.65 1.70 -9.85
N GLU A 117 -7.23 1.58 -11.10
CA GLU A 117 -8.06 0.99 -12.16
C GLU A 117 -8.29 -0.51 -11.95
N ASN A 118 -7.39 -1.18 -11.25
CA ASN A 118 -7.48 -2.61 -10.95
C ASN A 118 -7.74 -2.86 -9.46
N GLY A 119 -8.49 -1.97 -8.82
CA GLY A 119 -8.74 -2.00 -7.38
C GLY A 119 -9.32 -3.32 -6.88
N ASN A 120 -10.26 -3.93 -7.61
CA ASN A 120 -10.84 -5.22 -7.20
C ASN A 120 -9.79 -6.32 -7.17
N GLU A 121 -8.91 -6.36 -8.16
CA GLU A 121 -7.84 -7.35 -8.24
C GLU A 121 -6.85 -7.15 -7.09
N PHE A 122 -6.42 -5.92 -6.85
CA PHE A 122 -5.50 -5.63 -5.75
C PHE A 122 -6.12 -5.89 -4.37
N ALA A 123 -7.42 -5.69 -4.22
CA ALA A 123 -8.12 -5.98 -2.96
C ALA A 123 -8.26 -7.48 -2.67
N ASN A 124 -8.21 -8.33 -3.69
CA ASN A 124 -8.44 -9.77 -3.56
C ASN A 124 -7.20 -10.64 -3.80
N CYS A 125 -6.17 -10.08 -4.40
CA CYS A 125 -4.97 -10.84 -4.74
C CYS A 125 -4.14 -11.22 -3.51
N SER A 126 -3.43 -12.34 -3.63
CA SER A 126 -2.30 -12.62 -2.76
C SER A 126 -1.13 -11.68 -3.13
N TYR A 127 -0.16 -11.58 -2.25
CA TYR A 127 1.07 -10.85 -2.47
C TYR A 127 1.76 -11.26 -3.81
N GLU A 128 1.82 -12.56 -4.07
CA GLU A 128 2.42 -13.09 -5.30
C GLU A 128 1.66 -12.64 -6.55
N GLN A 129 0.33 -12.66 -6.48
CA GLN A 129 -0.51 -12.22 -7.59
C GLN A 129 -0.37 -10.72 -7.87
N MET A 130 -0.21 -9.91 -6.83
CA MET A 130 0.03 -8.47 -7.00
C MET A 130 1.33 -8.21 -7.74
N ASN A 131 2.39 -8.94 -7.41
CA ASN A 131 3.67 -8.80 -8.09
C ASN A 131 3.57 -9.21 -9.55
N LEU A 132 2.78 -10.24 -9.87
CA LEU A 132 2.52 -10.63 -11.25
C LEU A 132 1.74 -9.56 -12.03
N LEU A 133 0.77 -8.90 -11.38
CA LEU A 133 0.03 -7.80 -12.00
C LEU A 133 0.97 -6.62 -12.33
N LEU A 134 1.88 -6.29 -11.42
CA LEU A 134 2.85 -5.23 -11.63
C LEU A 134 3.83 -5.57 -12.75
N GLU A 135 4.25 -6.82 -12.86
CA GLU A 135 5.09 -7.29 -13.96
C GLU A 135 4.37 -7.13 -15.31
N LYS A 136 3.09 -7.45 -15.37
CA LYS A 136 2.28 -7.25 -16.57
C LYS A 136 2.17 -5.78 -16.95
N ALA A 137 2.00 -4.89 -15.97
CA ALA A 137 1.96 -3.46 -16.22
C ALA A 137 3.28 -2.96 -16.83
N GLU A 138 4.40 -3.44 -16.30
CA GLU A 138 5.74 -3.14 -16.79
C GLU A 138 5.93 -3.65 -18.23
N GLU A 139 5.54 -4.88 -18.51
CA GLU A 139 5.62 -5.48 -19.85
C GLU A 139 4.76 -4.71 -20.86
N ASN A 140 3.52 -4.37 -20.50
CA ASN A 140 2.61 -3.63 -21.37
C ASN A 140 3.15 -2.24 -21.69
N ALA A 141 3.71 -1.55 -20.71
CA ALA A 141 4.32 -0.25 -20.91
C ALA A 141 5.53 -0.35 -21.85
N GLY A 142 6.39 -1.37 -21.65
CA GLY A 142 7.54 -1.63 -22.51
C GLY A 142 7.14 -1.98 -23.94
N ASN A 143 6.09 -2.76 -24.12
CA ASN A 143 5.58 -3.12 -25.46
C ASN A 143 4.97 -1.92 -26.17
N SER A 144 4.26 -1.04 -25.46
CA SER A 144 3.73 0.18 -26.03
C SER A 144 4.85 1.10 -26.54
N ASP A 145 5.95 1.21 -25.79
CA ASP A 145 7.11 2.00 -26.18
C ASP A 145 7.80 1.44 -27.42
N LYS A 146 7.79 0.12 -27.62
CA LYS A 146 8.39 -0.54 -28.78
C LYS A 146 7.60 -0.34 -30.08
N HIS A 147 6.31 0.00 -30.00
CA HIS A 147 5.44 0.17 -31.15
C HIS A 147 5.20 1.62 -31.52
N SER A 148 5.76 2.53 -30.77
CA SER A 148 5.60 3.97 -31.02
C SER A 148 6.58 4.50 -32.06
#